data_33e4ea6dd1d9c92a072bb79eef1ddbbd
#
_entry.id   33e4ea6dd1d9c92a072bb79eef1ddbbd
#
_cell.length_a   1.000
_cell.length_b   1.000
_cell.length_c   1.000
_cell.angle_alpha   90.00
_cell.angle_beta   90.00
_cell.angle_gamma   90.00
#
_symmetry.space_group_name_H-M   'P 1'
#
loop_
_entity.id
_entity.type
_entity.pdbx_description
1 polymer ?
#
loop_
_entity_poly.entity_id
_entity_poly.type
_entity_poly.pdbx_seq_one_letter_code
_entity_poly.pdbx_strand_id
1 'polypeptide(L)'
;RSRGLGDVYKRQDLYPDYVNSFREIIYFNNNISPYNMFVMRWELFDNYCNWLFSILNRAEKDIDITSYNPYQKRIWGFIAERLLNVYVEYQNSTQNNLKINHYSVLLINDDKTPESKIKTFIRNLRYKISFALTTPRQR
;
A
#
# COMPACT_ATOMS: atom_id res chain seq x y z
N ARG A 1 -15.59 11.19 -1.83
CA ARG A 1 -16.06 9.95 -2.48
C ARG A 1 -14.95 9.49 -3.40
N SER A 2 -14.26 8.42 -3.02
CA SER A 2 -13.15 7.83 -3.77
C SER A 2 -13.68 7.05 -4.99
N ARG A 3 -14.02 7.72 -6.07
CA ARG A 3 -14.44 7.06 -7.32
C ARG A 3 -13.33 6.17 -7.90
N GLY A 4 -12.06 6.59 -7.82
CA GLY A 4 -10.95 5.88 -8.45
C GLY A 4 -10.68 4.47 -7.88
N LEU A 5 -10.82 4.24 -6.57
CA LEU A 5 -10.63 2.90 -5.98
C LEU A 5 -11.78 1.94 -6.36
N GLY A 6 -13.03 2.45 -6.44
CA GLY A 6 -14.18 1.67 -6.89
C GLY A 6 -14.05 1.20 -8.34
N ASP A 7 -13.41 1.99 -9.20
CA ASP A 7 -13.20 1.65 -10.61
C ASP A 7 -12.05 0.65 -10.79
N VAL A 8 -11.02 0.70 -9.95
CA VAL A 8 -9.99 -0.35 -9.89
C VAL A 8 -10.59 -1.68 -9.42
N TYR A 9 -11.56 -1.63 -8.50
CA TYR A 9 -12.26 -2.83 -8.03
C TYR A 9 -13.13 -3.50 -9.10
N LYS A 10 -13.77 -2.73 -9.97
CA LYS A 10 -14.60 -3.29 -11.08
C LYS A 10 -13.81 -4.08 -12.12
N ARG A 11 -12.46 -4.10 -12.01
CA ARG A 11 -11.57 -4.77 -12.97
C ARG A 11 -10.94 -6.04 -12.41
N GLN A 12 -11.69 -6.76 -11.63
CA GLN A 12 -11.38 -8.12 -11.17
C GLN A 12 -11.12 -9.10 -12.34
N ASP A 13 -11.52 -8.69 -13.55
CA ASP A 13 -11.36 -9.50 -14.76
C ASP A 13 -9.90 -9.77 -15.16
N LEU A 14 -8.97 -8.88 -14.77
CA LEU A 14 -7.55 -9.04 -15.09
C LEU A 14 -6.83 -10.04 -14.17
N TYR A 15 -7.21 -10.04 -12.88
CA TYR A 15 -6.56 -10.85 -11.86
C TYR A 15 -7.56 -11.35 -10.83
N PRO A 16 -8.42 -12.31 -11.20
CA PRO A 16 -9.47 -12.82 -10.31
C PRO A 16 -8.90 -13.43 -9.02
N ASP A 17 -7.71 -14.00 -9.07
CA ASP A 17 -7.05 -14.60 -7.91
C ASP A 17 -6.71 -13.59 -6.80
N TYR A 18 -6.54 -12.32 -7.15
CA TYR A 18 -6.24 -11.25 -6.19
C TYR A 18 -7.47 -10.66 -5.49
N VAL A 19 -8.69 -11.06 -5.87
CA VAL A 19 -9.93 -10.47 -5.37
C VAL A 19 -10.05 -10.56 -3.86
N ASN A 20 -9.72 -11.71 -3.28
CA ASN A 20 -9.82 -11.91 -1.83
C ASN A 20 -8.80 -11.04 -1.08
N SER A 21 -7.54 -11.00 -1.53
CA SER A 21 -6.51 -10.15 -0.95
C SER A 21 -6.83 -8.65 -1.11
N PHE A 22 -7.43 -8.28 -2.24
CA PHE A 22 -7.89 -6.91 -2.46
C PHE A 22 -8.99 -6.53 -1.47
N ARG A 23 -9.98 -7.40 -1.28
CA ARG A 23 -11.06 -7.16 -0.31
C ARG A 23 -10.53 -7.03 1.11
N GLU A 24 -9.63 -7.93 1.52
CA GLU A 24 -9.02 -7.91 2.84
C GLU A 24 -8.30 -6.60 3.10
N ILE A 25 -7.44 -6.18 2.18
CA ILE A 25 -6.61 -4.98 2.37
C ILE A 25 -7.41 -3.68 2.24
N ILE A 26 -8.35 -3.60 1.30
CA ILE A 26 -9.03 -2.34 1.01
C ILE A 26 -10.22 -2.09 1.93
N TYR A 27 -10.94 -3.13 2.34
CA TYR A 27 -12.16 -2.97 3.14
C TYR A 27 -11.97 -3.27 4.62
N PHE A 28 -11.10 -4.22 4.96
CA PHE A 28 -10.99 -4.70 6.34
C PHE A 28 -9.68 -4.28 7.01
N ASN A 29 -8.68 -3.91 6.23
CA ASN A 29 -7.37 -3.55 6.76
C ASN A 29 -7.02 -2.11 6.39
N ASN A 30 -6.73 -1.27 7.41
CA ASN A 30 -6.32 0.12 7.21
C ASN A 30 -4.79 0.30 7.09
N ASN A 31 -4.03 -0.79 7.03
CA ASN A 31 -2.58 -0.70 6.89
C ASN A 31 -2.20 -0.21 5.49
N ILE A 32 -1.32 0.76 5.44
CA ILE A 32 -0.71 1.30 4.22
C ILE A 32 0.78 1.17 4.35
N SER A 33 1.45 0.77 3.27
CA SER A 33 2.90 0.92 3.13
C SER A 33 3.18 2.26 2.44
N PRO A 34 3.37 3.35 3.20
CA PRO A 34 3.55 4.67 2.60
C PRO A 34 4.85 4.70 1.80
N TYR A 35 4.83 5.50 0.73
CA TYR A 35 5.98 5.76 -0.14
C TYR A 35 6.48 4.55 -0.94
N ASN A 36 5.74 3.44 -1.01
CA ASN A 36 6.16 2.21 -1.72
C ASN A 36 7.58 1.74 -1.35
N MET A 37 7.96 1.87 -0.08
CA MET A 37 9.28 1.45 0.38
C MET A 37 9.26 -0.02 0.75
N PHE A 38 10.05 -0.80 0.02
CA PHE A 38 10.20 -2.24 0.25
C PHE A 38 11.57 -2.73 -0.22
N VAL A 39 11.95 -3.90 0.28
CA VAL A 39 13.06 -4.71 -0.22
C VAL A 39 12.54 -6.11 -0.43
N MET A 40 12.66 -6.63 -1.63
CA MET A 40 12.23 -7.98 -1.95
C MET A 40 13.17 -8.65 -2.96
N ARG A 41 13.04 -9.96 -3.12
CA ARG A 41 13.82 -10.71 -4.13
C ARG A 41 13.45 -10.27 -5.52
N TRP A 42 14.43 -10.35 -6.44
CA TRP A 42 14.26 -9.88 -7.82
C TRP A 42 13.04 -10.48 -8.53
N GLU A 43 12.81 -11.77 -8.40
CA GLU A 43 11.65 -12.42 -9.00
C GLU A 43 10.31 -11.86 -8.51
N LEU A 44 10.21 -11.63 -7.20
CA LEU A 44 9.00 -11.02 -6.63
C LEU A 44 8.83 -9.58 -7.09
N PHE A 45 9.93 -8.84 -7.22
CA PHE A 45 9.91 -7.46 -7.71
C PHE A 45 9.46 -7.38 -9.18
N ASP A 46 10.02 -8.23 -10.03
CA ASP A 46 9.66 -8.25 -11.45
C ASP A 46 8.18 -8.62 -11.64
N ASN A 47 7.73 -9.66 -10.96
CA ASN A 47 6.32 -10.05 -10.96
C ASN A 47 5.41 -8.95 -10.41
N TYR A 48 5.83 -8.27 -9.33
CA TYR A 48 5.10 -7.14 -8.77
C TYR A 48 4.99 -5.98 -9.76
N CYS A 49 6.08 -5.59 -10.40
CA CYS A 49 6.08 -4.52 -11.38
C CYS A 49 5.19 -4.83 -12.58
N ASN A 50 5.30 -6.03 -13.14
CA ASN A 50 4.46 -6.46 -14.25
C ASN A 50 2.97 -6.43 -13.88
N TRP A 51 2.63 -6.95 -12.71
CA TRP A 51 1.27 -6.93 -12.18
C TRP A 51 0.78 -5.49 -11.93
N LEU A 52 1.55 -4.68 -11.21
CA LEU A 52 1.19 -3.31 -10.85
C LEU A 52 0.95 -2.44 -12.08
N PHE A 53 1.92 -2.44 -13.01
CA PHE A 53 1.83 -1.57 -14.20
C PHE A 53 0.74 -2.03 -15.17
N SER A 54 0.42 -3.31 -15.23
CA SER A 54 -0.73 -3.77 -16.03
C SER A 54 -2.04 -3.18 -15.52
N ILE A 55 -2.21 -3.09 -14.18
CA ILE A 55 -3.38 -2.49 -13.55
C ILE A 55 -3.40 -0.98 -13.76
N LEU A 56 -2.27 -0.29 -13.49
CA LEU A 56 -2.19 1.16 -13.61
C LEU A 56 -2.40 1.63 -15.07
N ASN A 57 -1.76 0.99 -16.04
CA ASN A 57 -1.91 1.31 -17.46
C ASN A 57 -3.35 1.10 -17.95
N ARG A 58 -4.04 0.11 -17.37
CA ARG A 58 -5.46 -0.09 -17.69
C ARG A 58 -6.33 0.97 -17.03
N ALA A 59 -6.06 1.29 -15.75
CA ALA A 59 -6.81 2.29 -15.02
C ALA A 59 -6.64 3.70 -15.62
N GLU A 60 -5.46 4.03 -16.13
CA GLU A 60 -5.17 5.31 -16.78
C GLU A 60 -6.05 5.56 -18.00
N LYS A 61 -6.40 4.50 -18.75
CA LYS A 61 -7.28 4.62 -19.92
C LYS A 61 -8.73 4.98 -19.58
N ASP A 62 -9.14 4.72 -18.34
CA ASP A 62 -10.54 4.83 -17.94
C ASP A 62 -10.79 5.93 -16.90
N ILE A 63 -9.74 6.48 -16.31
CA ILE A 63 -9.83 7.55 -15.30
C ILE A 63 -9.34 8.85 -15.93
N ASP A 64 -10.29 9.76 -16.22
CA ASP A 64 -9.93 11.10 -16.64
C ASP A 64 -9.50 11.95 -15.42
N ILE A 65 -8.23 12.35 -15.42
CA ILE A 65 -7.63 13.19 -14.39
C ILE A 65 -7.43 14.64 -14.81
N THR A 66 -7.95 15.06 -15.96
CA THR A 66 -7.76 16.42 -16.51
C THR A 66 -8.28 17.50 -15.57
N SER A 67 -9.39 17.26 -14.92
CA SER A 67 -10.03 18.15 -13.92
C SER A 67 -9.41 18.11 -12.53
N TYR A 68 -8.42 17.24 -12.30
CA TYR A 68 -7.83 17.03 -10.97
C TYR A 68 -6.84 18.17 -10.63
N ASN A 69 -6.87 18.63 -9.37
CA ASN A 69 -5.85 19.52 -8.84
C ASN A 69 -4.48 18.80 -8.69
N PRO A 70 -3.36 19.54 -8.45
CA PRO A 70 -2.02 18.92 -8.35
C PRO A 70 -1.90 17.80 -7.31
N TYR A 71 -2.62 17.89 -6.19
CA TYR A 71 -2.64 16.85 -5.17
C TYR A 71 -3.39 15.60 -5.65
N GLN A 72 -4.55 15.80 -6.28
CA GLN A 72 -5.38 14.70 -6.80
C GLN A 72 -4.69 13.97 -7.96
N LYS A 73 -3.85 14.66 -8.76
CA LYS A 73 -3.06 14.03 -9.84
C LYS A 73 -2.05 13.00 -9.33
N ARG A 74 -1.76 12.98 -8.02
CA ARG A 74 -0.96 11.92 -7.36
C ARG A 74 -1.71 10.61 -7.15
N ILE A 75 -2.95 10.50 -7.65
CA ILE A 75 -3.82 9.31 -7.47
C ILE A 75 -3.11 8.00 -7.81
N TRP A 76 -2.28 7.98 -8.85
CA TRP A 76 -1.52 6.78 -9.26
C TRP A 76 -0.54 6.32 -8.17
N GLY A 77 0.14 7.24 -7.51
CA GLY A 77 0.99 6.94 -6.36
C GLY A 77 0.20 6.37 -5.19
N PHE A 78 -0.93 6.97 -4.86
CA PHE A 78 -1.79 6.48 -3.77
C PHE A 78 -2.41 5.11 -4.06
N ILE A 79 -2.76 4.84 -5.32
CA ILE A 79 -3.22 3.52 -5.75
C ILE A 79 -2.08 2.52 -5.63
N ALA A 80 -0.87 2.85 -6.10
CA ALA A 80 0.29 1.97 -6.02
C ALA A 80 0.64 1.58 -4.58
N GLU A 81 0.61 2.55 -3.63
CA GLU A 81 0.83 2.30 -2.20
C GLU A 81 -0.16 1.27 -1.61
N ARG A 82 -1.41 1.29 -2.07
CA ARG A 82 -2.43 0.32 -1.67
C ARG A 82 -2.23 -1.04 -2.34
N LEU A 83 -1.93 -1.03 -3.62
CA LEU A 83 -1.72 -2.25 -4.41
C LEU A 83 -0.49 -3.04 -3.95
N LEU A 84 0.55 -2.37 -3.43
CA LEU A 84 1.68 -3.08 -2.81
C LEU A 84 1.21 -4.01 -1.68
N ASN A 85 0.32 -3.53 -0.80
CA ASN A 85 -0.19 -4.35 0.29
C ASN A 85 -1.07 -5.49 -0.21
N VAL A 86 -1.86 -5.27 -1.26
CA VAL A 86 -2.67 -6.33 -1.90
C VAL A 86 -1.77 -7.41 -2.48
N TYR A 87 -0.69 -7.02 -3.18
CA TYR A 87 0.27 -7.96 -3.73
C TYR A 87 0.94 -8.80 -2.65
N VAL A 88 1.41 -8.15 -1.58
CA VAL A 88 2.06 -8.81 -0.44
C VAL A 88 1.10 -9.79 0.24
N GLU A 89 -0.15 -9.40 0.45
CA GLU A 89 -1.18 -10.26 1.04
C GLU A 89 -1.47 -11.48 0.17
N TYR A 90 -1.58 -11.29 -1.14
CA TYR A 90 -1.76 -12.40 -2.09
C TYR A 90 -0.58 -13.38 -2.03
N GLN A 91 0.64 -12.87 -2.07
CA GLN A 91 1.84 -13.73 -2.00
C GLN A 91 1.91 -14.48 -0.65
N ASN A 92 1.53 -13.82 0.44
CA ASN A 92 1.49 -14.44 1.77
C ASN A 92 0.45 -15.55 1.87
N SER A 93 -0.72 -15.35 1.29
CA SER A 93 -1.82 -16.33 1.31
C SER A 93 -1.58 -17.53 0.37
N THR A 94 -0.81 -17.34 -0.70
CA THR A 94 -0.56 -18.38 -1.70
C THR A 94 0.77 -19.11 -1.52
N GLN A 95 1.78 -18.44 -0.95
CA GLN A 95 3.11 -19.00 -0.69
C GLN A 95 3.30 -19.23 0.81
N ASN A 96 3.08 -20.46 1.30
CA ASN A 96 3.16 -20.82 2.72
C ASN A 96 4.49 -20.49 3.43
N ASN A 97 5.51 -20.00 2.73
CA ASN A 97 6.85 -19.74 3.25
C ASN A 97 7.34 -18.29 3.02
N LEU A 98 6.45 -17.35 2.69
CA LEU A 98 6.88 -15.97 2.51
C LEU A 98 7.14 -15.32 3.86
N LYS A 99 8.40 -15.03 4.16
CA LYS A 99 8.76 -14.30 5.38
C LYS A 99 8.67 -12.81 5.15
N ILE A 100 7.70 -12.16 5.78
CA ILE A 100 7.48 -10.71 5.71
C ILE A 100 7.95 -10.07 7.01
N ASN A 101 8.81 -9.05 6.91
CA ASN A 101 9.24 -8.24 8.04
C ASN A 101 8.80 -6.80 7.81
N HIS A 102 8.27 -6.18 8.85
CA HIS A 102 7.88 -4.76 8.84
C HIS A 102 8.87 -3.95 9.66
N TYR A 103 9.33 -2.85 9.08
CA TYR A 103 10.28 -1.94 9.73
C TYR A 103 9.65 -0.56 9.88
N SER A 104 9.95 0.09 10.99
CA SER A 104 9.53 1.48 11.19
C SER A 104 10.34 2.40 10.29
N VAL A 105 9.68 3.35 9.64
CA VAL A 105 10.32 4.38 8.82
C VAL A 105 10.63 5.59 9.68
N LEU A 106 11.87 6.06 9.61
CA LEU A 106 12.30 7.33 10.17
C LEU A 106 12.26 8.39 9.07
N LEU A 107 11.36 9.36 9.20
CA LEU A 107 11.35 10.53 8.34
C LEU A 107 12.34 11.56 8.90
N ILE A 108 13.39 11.84 8.15
CA ILE A 108 14.37 12.88 8.47
C ILE A 108 13.91 14.12 7.71
N ASN A 109 13.34 15.10 8.43
CA ASN A 109 13.02 16.39 7.85
C ASN A 109 14.26 17.28 7.95
N ASP A 110 14.69 17.84 6.82
CA ASP A 110 15.78 18.84 6.76
C ASP A 110 15.36 20.21 7.33
N ASP A 111 14.12 20.36 7.75
CA ASP A 111 13.65 21.57 8.41
C ASP A 111 14.44 21.76 9.72
N LYS A 112 15.23 22.83 9.75
CA LYS A 112 16.15 23.24 10.83
C LYS A 112 15.48 23.52 12.19
N THR A 113 14.21 23.23 12.33
CA THR A 113 13.55 23.22 13.63
C THR A 113 13.71 21.84 14.26
N PRO A 114 14.44 21.69 15.38
CA PRO A 114 14.49 20.42 16.08
C PRO A 114 13.08 20.10 16.55
N GLU A 115 12.35 19.27 15.80
CA GLU A 115 11.20 18.61 16.41
C GLU A 115 11.71 17.96 17.69
N SER A 116 11.15 18.38 18.80
CA SER A 116 11.57 17.87 20.11
C SER A 116 11.63 16.34 20.01
N LYS A 117 12.74 15.75 20.40
CA LYS A 117 12.97 14.29 20.45
C LYS A 117 11.78 13.56 21.10
N ILE A 118 11.06 14.27 21.96
CA ILE A 118 9.84 13.85 22.63
C ILE A 118 8.68 13.67 21.63
N LYS A 119 8.46 14.60 20.68
CA LYS A 119 7.39 14.49 19.68
C LYS A 119 7.64 13.30 18.75
N THR A 120 8.88 13.09 18.33
CA THR A 120 9.27 11.93 17.52
C THR A 120 9.10 10.62 18.28
N PHE A 121 9.47 10.59 19.56
CA PHE A 121 9.26 9.43 20.42
C PHE A 121 7.76 9.10 20.62
N ILE A 122 6.93 10.11 20.90
CA ILE A 122 5.47 9.93 21.06
C ILE A 122 4.83 9.46 19.75
N ARG A 123 5.25 10.00 18.59
CA ARG A 123 4.77 9.58 17.28
C ARG A 123 5.11 8.11 17.03
N ASN A 124 6.34 7.71 17.26
CA ASN A 124 6.79 6.32 17.10
C ASN A 124 6.09 5.36 18.07
N LEU A 125 5.81 5.80 19.29
CA LEU A 125 5.05 5.02 20.28
C LEU A 125 3.59 4.82 19.82
N ARG A 126 2.96 5.85 19.30
CA ARG A 126 1.59 5.77 18.73
C ARG A 126 1.53 4.77 17.56
N TYR A 127 2.52 4.79 16.66
CA TYR A 127 2.59 3.82 15.55
C TYR A 127 2.75 2.38 16.06
N LYS A 128 3.63 2.15 17.05
CA LYS A 128 3.80 0.81 17.65
C LYS A 128 2.53 0.31 18.34
N ILE A 129 1.82 1.17 19.05
CA ILE A 129 0.57 0.81 19.74
C ILE A 129 -0.54 0.53 18.72
N SER A 130 -0.68 1.36 17.69
CA SER A 130 -1.65 1.16 16.62
C SER A 130 -1.40 -0.17 15.89
N PHE A 131 -0.15 -0.48 15.60
CA PHE A 131 0.25 -1.73 14.95
C PHE A 131 -0.04 -2.94 15.83
N ALA A 132 0.26 -2.87 17.13
CA ALA A 132 0.00 -3.97 18.08
C ALA A 132 -1.49 -4.25 18.30
N LEU A 133 -2.35 -3.24 18.14
CA LEU A 133 -3.81 -3.38 18.28
C LEU A 133 -4.51 -3.85 17.01
N THR A 134 -3.88 -3.69 15.84
CA THR A 134 -4.46 -4.05 14.53
C THR A 134 -3.97 -5.37 13.97
N THR A 135 -2.92 -5.96 14.54
CA THR A 135 -2.46 -7.31 14.15
C THR A 135 -3.40 -8.36 14.76
N PRO A 136 -4.13 -9.16 13.96
CA PRO A 136 -4.91 -10.26 14.51
C PRO A 136 -3.95 -11.24 15.19
N ARG A 137 -4.21 -11.57 16.46
CA ARG A 137 -3.52 -12.67 17.13
C ARG A 137 -3.80 -13.93 16.33
N GLN A 138 -2.78 -14.48 15.67
CA GLN A 138 -2.84 -15.85 15.16
C GLN A 138 -3.10 -16.78 16.35
N ARG A 139 -4.24 -17.43 16.33
CA ARG A 139 -4.50 -18.63 17.09
C ARG A 139 -4.20 -19.83 16.24
#